data_0418ddbb7e090494526cb80499ebd12f
#
_entry.id   0418ddbb7e090494526cb80499ebd12f
#
_cell.length_a   1.000
_cell.length_b   1.000
_cell.length_c   1.000
_cell.angle_alpha   90.00
_cell.angle_beta   90.00
_cell.angle_gamma   90.00
#
_symmetry.space_group_name_H-M   'P 1'
#
loop_
_entity.id
_entity.type
_entity.pdbx_description
1 polymer ?
#
loop_
_entity_poly.entity_id
_entity_poly.type
_entity_poly.pdbx_seq_one_letter_code
_entity_poly.pdbx_strand_id
1 'polypeptide(L)'
;RPIVIFGCIVFFVVSLFCAKSIGTEFFPAQDNARIAVQLELPIGTRKELAQEVSEKLTNQWLNKYKGVMTVCNYTVGQADSDNTWASMQDNGSHIISFNISLVDPGDRDISLEQVCDEMREDLKKYPEFSKAQVILGGSNTGMSAQASADFEVYGYSMEETDSVAARLKRELLNVKGVSEVNISRSDYQPEYQVDFDREKLALHGLNLATAGNYLRNRINGAIASKYREDGDEYDIKVRYAPEYR
;
A
#
# COMPACT_ATOMS: atom_id res chain seq x y z
N ARG A 1 -32.18 51.56 -22.26
CA ARG A 1 -30.73 51.36 -21.98
C ARG A 1 -30.40 51.17 -20.51
N PRO A 2 -30.92 52.00 -19.53
CA PRO A 2 -30.57 51.84 -18.13
C PRO A 2 -31.03 50.48 -17.54
N ILE A 3 -32.19 49.97 -17.97
CA ILE A 3 -32.70 48.66 -17.53
C ILE A 3 -31.76 47.50 -17.87
N VAL A 4 -31.14 47.53 -19.03
CA VAL A 4 -30.19 46.50 -19.44
C VAL A 4 -28.92 46.57 -18.58
N ILE A 5 -28.41 47.77 -18.33
CA ILE A 5 -27.23 47.98 -17.46
C ILE A 5 -27.51 47.48 -16.05
N PHE A 6 -28.67 47.83 -15.48
CA PHE A 6 -29.08 47.33 -14.17
C PHE A 6 -29.21 45.83 -14.12
N GLY A 7 -29.82 45.22 -15.16
CA GLY A 7 -29.91 43.77 -15.25
C GLY A 7 -28.54 43.07 -15.32
N CYS A 8 -27.58 43.60 -16.05
CA CYS A 8 -26.21 43.11 -16.10
C CYS A 8 -25.49 43.20 -14.74
N ILE A 9 -25.68 44.31 -14.03
CA ILE A 9 -25.10 44.51 -12.69
C ILE A 9 -25.69 43.48 -11.70
N VAL A 10 -26.99 43.26 -11.70
CA VAL A 10 -27.67 42.29 -10.83
C VAL A 10 -27.16 40.87 -11.16
N PHE A 11 -27.08 40.52 -12.43
CA PHE A 11 -26.57 39.21 -12.85
C PHE A 11 -25.10 39.00 -12.44
N PHE A 12 -24.28 40.04 -12.55
CA PHE A 12 -22.87 39.97 -12.11
C PHE A 12 -22.75 39.78 -10.61
N VAL A 13 -23.54 40.50 -9.80
CA VAL A 13 -23.56 40.33 -8.35
C VAL A 13 -24.02 38.92 -7.96
N VAL A 14 -25.08 38.39 -8.58
CA VAL A 14 -25.54 37.01 -8.34
C VAL A 14 -24.45 36.00 -8.73
N SER A 15 -23.77 36.21 -9.85
CA SER A 15 -22.64 35.35 -10.26
C SER A 15 -21.49 35.34 -9.25
N LEU A 16 -21.16 36.49 -8.64
CA LEU A 16 -20.16 36.59 -7.58
C LEU A 16 -20.58 35.82 -6.31
N PHE A 17 -21.86 35.84 -5.96
CA PHE A 17 -22.38 35.04 -4.83
C PHE A 17 -22.32 33.53 -5.15
N CYS A 18 -22.68 33.14 -6.36
CA CYS A 18 -22.59 31.74 -6.79
C CYS A 18 -21.13 31.24 -6.85
N ALA A 19 -20.18 32.10 -7.23
CA ALA A 19 -18.76 31.77 -7.25
C ALA A 19 -18.19 31.38 -5.88
N LYS A 20 -18.73 31.92 -4.78
CA LYS A 20 -18.34 31.52 -3.42
C LYS A 20 -18.81 30.14 -3.01
N SER A 21 -19.84 29.60 -3.68
CA SER A 21 -20.39 28.28 -3.42
C SER A 21 -19.65 27.20 -4.23
N ILE A 22 -18.82 27.59 -5.19
CA ILE A 22 -18.01 26.70 -5.99
C ILE A 22 -16.72 26.46 -5.22
N GLY A 23 -16.49 25.22 -4.78
CA GLY A 23 -15.21 24.82 -4.18
C GLY A 23 -14.07 25.01 -5.18
N THR A 24 -12.89 25.32 -4.69
CA THR A 24 -11.67 25.38 -5.50
C THR A 24 -10.82 24.16 -5.18
N GLU A 25 -10.57 23.35 -6.18
CA GLU A 25 -9.66 22.21 -6.11
C GLU A 25 -8.43 22.48 -6.99
N PHE A 26 -7.24 22.21 -6.47
CA PHE A 26 -6.01 22.42 -7.21
C PHE A 26 -5.83 21.34 -8.30
N PHE A 27 -6.16 20.11 -7.94
CA PHE A 27 -6.27 18.98 -8.86
C PHE A 27 -7.59 18.26 -8.60
N PRO A 28 -8.57 18.37 -9.49
CA PRO A 28 -9.80 17.60 -9.35
C PRO A 28 -9.50 16.12 -9.48
N ALA A 29 -10.17 15.31 -8.68
CA ALA A 29 -10.10 13.86 -8.78
C ALA A 29 -10.54 13.43 -10.19
N GLN A 30 -9.61 12.87 -10.95
CA GLN A 30 -9.91 12.33 -12.29
C GLN A 30 -10.25 10.86 -12.16
N ASP A 31 -11.36 10.46 -12.77
CA ASP A 31 -11.71 9.07 -12.91
C ASP A 31 -10.88 8.45 -14.05
N ASN A 32 -9.76 7.86 -13.69
CA ASN A 32 -8.86 7.17 -14.61
C ASN A 32 -9.10 5.65 -14.65
N ALA A 33 -10.24 5.19 -14.15
CA ALA A 33 -10.65 3.79 -14.11
C ALA A 33 -9.64 2.85 -13.40
N ARG A 34 -8.84 3.38 -12.46
CA ARG A 34 -7.85 2.61 -11.71
C ARG A 34 -8.02 2.77 -10.22
N ILE A 35 -7.86 1.66 -9.50
CA ILE A 35 -7.89 1.59 -8.04
C ILE A 35 -6.66 0.82 -7.60
N ALA A 36 -5.95 1.33 -6.60
CA ALA A 36 -4.95 0.57 -5.87
C ALA A 36 -5.50 0.26 -4.48
N VAL A 37 -5.33 -0.99 -4.02
CA VAL A 37 -5.67 -1.38 -2.65
C VAL A 37 -4.44 -1.97 -2.01
N GLN A 38 -4.08 -1.43 -0.86
CA GLN A 38 -2.99 -1.96 -0.03
C GLN A 38 -3.57 -2.51 1.26
N LEU A 39 -3.30 -3.79 1.53
CA LEU A 39 -3.74 -4.49 2.72
C LEU A 39 -2.52 -4.99 3.48
N GLU A 40 -2.57 -4.85 4.79
CA GLU A 40 -1.56 -5.40 5.69
C GLU A 40 -2.22 -6.42 6.63
N LEU A 41 -1.73 -7.65 6.60
CA LEU A 41 -2.05 -8.69 7.57
C LEU A 41 -1.16 -8.53 8.82
N PRO A 42 -1.44 -9.22 9.93
CA PRO A 42 -0.55 -9.23 11.07
C PRO A 42 0.87 -9.65 10.68
N ILE A 43 1.85 -8.95 11.25
CA ILE A 43 3.27 -9.20 10.99
C ILE A 43 3.60 -10.66 11.32
N GLY A 44 4.39 -11.29 10.43
CA GLY A 44 4.72 -12.71 10.54
C GLY A 44 3.75 -13.64 9.82
N THR A 45 2.71 -13.11 9.18
CA THR A 45 1.82 -13.89 8.31
C THR A 45 2.62 -14.52 7.17
N ARG A 46 2.42 -15.82 6.94
CA ARG A 46 3.07 -16.56 5.86
C ARG A 46 2.54 -16.11 4.51
N LYS A 47 3.42 -16.11 3.52
CA LYS A 47 3.08 -15.73 2.14
C LYS A 47 1.92 -16.53 1.57
N GLU A 48 1.87 -17.85 1.87
CA GLU A 48 0.84 -18.73 1.36
C GLU A 48 -0.55 -18.34 1.88
N LEU A 49 -0.65 -17.96 3.16
CA LEU A 49 -1.90 -17.49 3.75
C LEU A 49 -2.33 -16.13 3.16
N ALA A 50 -1.37 -15.22 2.99
CA ALA A 50 -1.65 -13.93 2.35
C ALA A 50 -2.11 -14.11 0.90
N GLN A 51 -1.56 -15.08 0.18
CA GLN A 51 -1.99 -15.43 -1.17
C GLN A 51 -3.42 -15.99 -1.18
N GLU A 52 -3.76 -16.91 -0.27
CA GLU A 52 -5.11 -17.46 -0.14
C GLU A 52 -6.16 -16.37 0.10
N VAL A 53 -5.85 -15.42 1.00
CA VAL A 53 -6.71 -14.26 1.26
C VAL A 53 -6.86 -13.40 0.01
N SER A 54 -5.77 -13.18 -0.73
CA SER A 54 -5.77 -12.38 -1.96
C SER A 54 -6.63 -13.02 -3.05
N GLU A 55 -6.53 -14.32 -3.24
CA GLU A 55 -7.33 -15.07 -4.21
C GLU A 55 -8.83 -15.03 -3.86
N LYS A 56 -9.15 -15.17 -2.57
CA LYS A 56 -10.52 -15.06 -2.08
C LYS A 56 -11.13 -13.69 -2.36
N LEU A 57 -10.39 -12.61 -2.04
CA LEU A 57 -10.84 -11.25 -2.30
C LEU A 57 -10.97 -10.97 -3.80
N THR A 58 -10.00 -11.40 -4.59
CA THR A 58 -10.05 -11.26 -6.06
C THR A 58 -11.31 -11.89 -6.64
N ASN A 59 -11.59 -13.13 -6.27
CA ASN A 59 -12.79 -13.84 -6.72
C ASN A 59 -14.07 -13.15 -6.26
N GLN A 60 -14.11 -12.63 -5.04
CA GLN A 60 -15.25 -11.90 -4.51
C GLN A 60 -15.51 -10.61 -5.31
N TRP A 61 -14.48 -9.81 -5.55
CA TRP A 61 -14.58 -8.55 -6.27
C TRP A 61 -14.89 -8.74 -7.76
N LEU A 62 -14.27 -9.71 -8.42
CA LEU A 62 -14.59 -10.04 -9.81
C LEU A 62 -16.05 -10.49 -9.98
N ASN A 63 -16.61 -11.21 -9.01
CA ASN A 63 -18.01 -11.60 -9.03
C ASN A 63 -18.95 -10.43 -8.73
N LYS A 64 -18.59 -9.58 -7.73
CA LYS A 64 -19.41 -8.43 -7.32
C LYS A 64 -19.46 -7.35 -8.41
N TYR A 65 -18.33 -7.06 -9.03
CA TYR A 65 -18.19 -6.01 -10.05
C TYR A 65 -18.10 -6.57 -11.47
N LYS A 66 -18.80 -7.66 -11.73
CA LYS A 66 -18.83 -8.30 -13.04
C LYS A 66 -19.34 -7.32 -14.11
N GLY A 67 -18.53 -7.11 -15.17
CA GLY A 67 -18.82 -6.16 -16.25
C GLY A 67 -18.35 -4.72 -15.98
N VAL A 68 -17.93 -4.41 -14.76
CA VAL A 68 -17.33 -3.10 -14.39
C VAL A 68 -15.83 -3.23 -14.18
N MET A 69 -15.38 -4.32 -13.56
CA MET A 69 -13.97 -4.61 -13.32
C MET A 69 -13.39 -5.41 -14.49
N THR A 70 -12.33 -4.89 -15.11
CA THR A 70 -11.66 -5.50 -16.26
C THR A 70 -10.49 -6.36 -15.81
N VAL A 71 -9.68 -5.85 -14.89
CA VAL A 71 -8.47 -6.52 -14.40
C VAL A 71 -8.38 -6.35 -12.89
N CYS A 72 -8.02 -7.42 -12.19
CA CYS A 72 -7.67 -7.41 -10.78
C CYS A 72 -6.37 -8.19 -10.60
N ASN A 73 -5.26 -7.47 -10.50
CA ASN A 73 -3.95 -8.06 -10.22
C ASN A 73 -3.59 -7.85 -8.76
N TYR A 74 -2.95 -8.84 -8.16
CA TYR A 74 -2.41 -8.68 -6.81
C TYR A 74 -0.95 -9.12 -6.75
N THR A 75 -0.22 -8.51 -5.84
CA THR A 75 1.16 -8.86 -5.50
C THR A 75 1.23 -9.14 -4.01
N VAL A 76 1.86 -10.25 -3.63
CA VAL A 76 2.05 -10.66 -2.24
C VAL A 76 3.52 -10.92 -1.98
N GLY A 77 4.02 -10.41 -0.89
CA GLY A 77 5.36 -10.71 -0.43
C GLY A 77 6.38 -9.63 -0.74
N GLN A 78 7.63 -10.03 -0.71
CA GLN A 78 8.77 -9.15 -0.90
C GLN A 78 9.17 -9.14 -2.37
N ALA A 79 9.37 -7.95 -2.93
CA ALA A 79 9.98 -7.82 -4.24
C ALA A 79 11.46 -8.22 -4.21
N ASP A 80 11.99 -8.66 -5.36
CA ASP A 80 13.41 -8.98 -5.48
C ASP A 80 14.26 -7.74 -5.16
N SER A 81 15.35 -7.97 -4.41
CA SER A 81 16.28 -6.93 -3.94
C SER A 81 16.94 -6.13 -5.07
N ASP A 82 16.90 -6.64 -6.29
CA ASP A 82 17.53 -6.04 -7.46
C ASP A 82 16.62 -5.00 -8.15
N ASN A 83 15.36 -4.90 -7.71
CA ASN A 83 14.42 -3.92 -8.23
C ASN A 83 14.39 -2.66 -7.34
N THR A 84 15.04 -1.60 -7.79
CA THR A 84 15.12 -0.32 -7.06
C THR A 84 13.75 0.29 -6.77
N TRP A 85 12.77 0.13 -7.65
CA TRP A 85 11.41 0.61 -7.44
C TRP A 85 10.66 -0.18 -6.36
N ALA A 86 10.94 -1.46 -6.28
CA ALA A 86 10.35 -2.34 -5.28
C ALA A 86 10.88 -2.07 -3.87
N SER A 87 12.14 -1.60 -3.76
CA SER A 87 12.71 -1.21 -2.46
C SER A 87 12.15 0.10 -1.89
N MET A 88 11.43 0.88 -2.71
CA MET A 88 10.74 2.11 -2.28
C MET A 88 9.31 1.84 -1.77
N GLN A 89 8.82 0.62 -1.89
CA GLN A 89 7.50 0.23 -1.39
C GLN A 89 7.64 -0.59 -0.10
N ASP A 90 6.60 -0.55 0.73
CA ASP A 90 6.53 -1.41 1.89
C ASP A 90 6.56 -2.87 1.45
N ASN A 91 7.54 -3.62 1.92
CA ASN A 91 7.79 -5.00 1.53
C ASN A 91 7.64 -5.94 2.72
N GLY A 92 6.92 -7.02 2.55
CA GLY A 92 6.76 -8.04 3.59
C GLY A 92 5.81 -9.14 3.17
N SER A 93 5.99 -10.34 3.68
CA SER A 93 5.10 -11.50 3.38
C SER A 93 3.65 -11.26 3.79
N HIS A 94 3.39 -10.29 4.66
CA HIS A 94 2.10 -9.89 5.18
C HIS A 94 1.44 -8.75 4.39
N ILE A 95 2.13 -8.18 3.40
CA ILE A 95 1.65 -7.05 2.60
C ILE A 95 1.09 -7.56 1.28
N ILE A 96 -0.11 -7.10 0.97
CA ILE A 96 -0.85 -7.42 -0.26
C ILE A 96 -1.14 -6.11 -0.97
N SER A 97 -0.74 -6.00 -2.23
CA SER A 97 -1.04 -4.85 -3.07
C SER A 97 -1.87 -5.27 -4.26
N PHE A 98 -3.06 -4.70 -4.39
CA PHE A 98 -3.93 -4.90 -5.55
C PHE A 98 -3.83 -3.72 -6.50
N ASN A 99 -3.81 -4.02 -7.80
CA ASN A 99 -3.98 -3.06 -8.87
C ASN A 99 -5.20 -3.49 -9.69
N ILE A 100 -6.22 -2.66 -9.65
CA ILE A 100 -7.53 -2.94 -10.22
C ILE A 100 -7.77 -1.94 -11.36
N SER A 101 -8.22 -2.45 -12.51
CA SER A 101 -8.68 -1.63 -13.62
C SER A 101 -10.17 -1.86 -13.84
N LEU A 102 -10.89 -0.77 -13.99
CA LEU A 102 -12.30 -0.76 -14.35
C LEU A 102 -12.48 -0.48 -15.84
N VAL A 103 -13.67 -0.63 -16.35
CA VAL A 103 -14.06 -0.11 -17.66
C VAL A 103 -14.10 1.42 -17.62
N ASP A 104 -14.00 2.05 -18.79
CA ASP A 104 -14.01 3.51 -18.89
C ASP A 104 -15.27 4.14 -18.28
N PRO A 105 -15.18 5.39 -17.77
CA PRO A 105 -16.30 6.05 -17.10
C PRO A 105 -17.58 6.15 -17.95
N GLY A 106 -17.44 6.16 -19.28
CA GLY A 106 -18.58 6.19 -20.21
C GLY A 106 -19.33 4.86 -20.38
N ASP A 107 -18.71 3.75 -19.99
CA ASP A 107 -19.20 2.40 -20.18
C ASP A 107 -19.70 1.75 -18.85
N ARG A 108 -19.84 2.53 -17.79
CA ARG A 108 -20.29 2.05 -16.48
C ARG A 108 -21.25 3.03 -15.82
N ASP A 109 -22.23 2.49 -15.11
CA ASP A 109 -23.23 3.27 -14.37
C ASP A 109 -22.76 3.69 -12.95
N ILE A 110 -21.68 3.07 -12.45
CA ILE A 110 -21.14 3.30 -11.10
C ILE A 110 -19.86 4.14 -11.16
N SER A 111 -19.74 5.16 -10.31
CA SER A 111 -18.54 5.99 -10.25
C SER A 111 -17.36 5.27 -9.58
N LEU A 112 -16.12 5.73 -9.89
CA LEU A 112 -14.91 5.22 -9.25
C LEU A 112 -14.96 5.35 -7.73
N GLU A 113 -15.45 6.49 -7.23
CA GLU A 113 -15.59 6.76 -5.79
C GLU A 113 -16.55 5.78 -5.13
N GLN A 114 -17.70 5.51 -5.75
CA GLN A 114 -18.68 4.55 -5.23
C GLN A 114 -18.08 3.14 -5.12
N VAL A 115 -17.33 2.70 -6.14
CA VAL A 115 -16.62 1.41 -6.08
C VAL A 115 -15.62 1.38 -4.93
N CYS A 116 -14.83 2.45 -4.76
CA CYS A 116 -13.87 2.55 -3.67
C CYS A 116 -14.55 2.54 -2.28
N ASP A 117 -15.66 3.25 -2.12
CA ASP A 117 -16.41 3.28 -0.86
C ASP A 117 -17.01 1.91 -0.53
N GLU A 118 -17.60 1.24 -1.51
CA GLU A 118 -18.07 -0.14 -1.33
C GLU A 118 -16.95 -1.13 -0.99
N MET A 119 -15.78 -0.98 -1.61
CA MET A 119 -14.61 -1.79 -1.27
C MET A 119 -14.13 -1.53 0.16
N ARG A 120 -14.12 -0.26 0.62
CA ARG A 120 -13.81 0.09 2.01
C ARG A 120 -14.79 -0.56 2.99
N GLU A 121 -16.09 -0.52 2.68
CA GLU A 121 -17.11 -1.17 3.52
C GLU A 121 -16.97 -2.70 3.52
N ASP A 122 -16.62 -3.30 2.39
CA ASP A 122 -16.37 -4.73 2.33
C ASP A 122 -15.12 -5.12 3.15
N LEU A 123 -14.06 -4.34 3.07
CA LEU A 123 -12.81 -4.57 3.83
C LEU A 123 -13.01 -4.43 5.35
N LYS A 124 -13.90 -3.56 5.82
CA LYS A 124 -14.24 -3.45 7.24
C LYS A 124 -14.81 -4.74 7.84
N LYS A 125 -15.32 -5.64 7.01
CA LYS A 125 -15.84 -6.95 7.46
C LYS A 125 -14.75 -7.96 7.80
N TYR A 126 -13.49 -7.64 7.47
CA TYR A 126 -12.33 -8.48 7.69
C TYR A 126 -11.45 -7.89 8.79
N PRO A 127 -11.65 -8.31 10.06
CA PRO A 127 -10.89 -7.79 11.20
C PRO A 127 -9.43 -8.23 11.21
N GLU A 128 -9.07 -9.18 10.34
CA GLU A 128 -7.71 -9.67 10.19
C GLU A 128 -6.74 -8.67 9.56
N PHE A 129 -7.23 -7.62 8.89
CA PHE A 129 -6.36 -6.61 8.32
C PHE A 129 -5.94 -5.57 9.36
N SER A 130 -4.63 -5.47 9.61
CA SER A 130 -4.05 -4.42 10.46
C SER A 130 -4.19 -3.04 9.81
N LYS A 131 -4.10 -3.01 8.48
CA LYS A 131 -4.31 -1.82 7.67
C LYS A 131 -4.99 -2.19 6.35
N ALA A 132 -5.93 -1.37 5.94
CA ALA A 132 -6.60 -1.52 4.65
C ALA A 132 -6.76 -0.14 4.02
N GLN A 133 -6.09 0.10 2.91
CA GLN A 133 -6.07 1.38 2.23
C GLN A 133 -6.58 1.22 0.80
N VAL A 134 -7.57 2.03 0.42
CA VAL A 134 -8.12 2.07 -0.94
C VAL A 134 -7.81 3.43 -1.55
N ILE A 135 -6.98 3.45 -2.60
CA ILE A 135 -6.44 4.64 -3.24
C ILE A 135 -7.07 4.80 -4.62
N LEU A 136 -7.71 5.93 -4.84
CA LEU A 136 -8.23 6.31 -6.16
C LEU A 136 -7.06 6.68 -7.09
N GLY A 137 -7.16 6.28 -8.34
CA GLY A 137 -6.17 6.65 -9.36
C GLY A 137 -5.03 5.65 -9.53
N GLY A 138 -4.99 4.58 -8.75
CA GLY A 138 -4.06 3.46 -8.94
C GLY A 138 -2.58 3.77 -8.71
N SER A 139 -2.25 4.85 -8.00
CA SER A 139 -0.86 5.24 -7.76
C SER A 139 -0.52 5.28 -6.28
N ASN A 140 0.37 4.40 -5.85
CA ASN A 140 0.99 4.42 -4.52
C ASN A 140 2.11 5.48 -4.40
N THR A 141 2.34 6.30 -5.43
CA THR A 141 3.49 7.23 -5.48
C THR A 141 3.23 8.60 -4.85
N GLY A 142 2.23 8.75 -3.98
CA GLY A 142 1.95 9.99 -3.26
C GLY A 142 1.31 11.12 -4.09
N MET A 143 1.07 10.90 -5.37
CA MET A 143 0.35 11.85 -6.24
C MET A 143 -1.12 11.41 -6.45
N SER A 144 -1.74 10.83 -5.42
CA SER A 144 -3.17 10.58 -5.49
C SER A 144 -3.93 11.91 -5.44
N ALA A 145 -4.95 12.04 -6.29
CA ALA A 145 -5.84 13.21 -6.29
C ALA A 145 -6.73 13.28 -5.03
N GLN A 146 -6.54 12.36 -4.09
CA GLN A 146 -7.28 12.30 -2.84
C GLN A 146 -6.72 13.34 -1.87
N ALA A 147 -7.57 14.22 -1.37
CA ALA A 147 -7.17 15.18 -0.35
C ALA A 147 -6.67 14.44 0.89
N SER A 148 -5.42 14.66 1.26
CA SER A 148 -4.82 14.12 2.48
C SER A 148 -4.42 15.27 3.41
N ALA A 149 -4.59 15.04 4.71
CA ALA A 149 -4.07 15.91 5.74
C ALA A 149 -3.07 15.13 6.58
N ASP A 150 -1.82 15.58 6.59
CA ASP A 150 -0.75 14.91 7.33
C ASP A 150 -0.58 15.59 8.69
N PHE A 151 -0.64 14.79 9.75
CA PHE A 151 -0.43 15.22 11.12
C PHE A 151 0.87 14.64 11.65
N GLU A 152 1.77 15.51 12.06
CA GLU A 152 3.04 15.08 12.65
C GLU A 152 2.96 15.13 14.17
N VAL A 153 3.28 14.02 14.83
CA VAL A 153 3.30 13.89 16.29
C VAL A 153 4.74 13.82 16.76
N TYR A 154 5.16 14.83 17.52
CA TYR A 154 6.52 14.91 18.07
C TYR A 154 6.52 14.57 19.56
N GLY A 155 7.55 13.85 20.02
CA GLY A 155 7.75 13.52 21.42
C GLY A 155 9.12 12.92 21.68
N TYR A 156 9.51 12.86 22.96
CA TYR A 156 10.80 12.28 23.38
C TYR A 156 10.72 10.77 23.63
N SER A 157 9.51 10.26 23.92
CA SER A 157 9.23 8.84 24.14
C SER A 157 8.42 8.29 22.98
N MET A 158 8.88 7.17 22.42
CA MET A 158 8.19 6.47 21.35
C MET A 158 6.85 5.90 21.81
N GLU A 159 6.79 5.35 23.03
CA GLU A 159 5.56 4.79 23.60
C GLU A 159 4.47 5.86 23.82
N GLU A 160 4.89 7.05 24.29
CA GLU A 160 3.96 8.16 24.47
C GLU A 160 3.44 8.68 23.13
N THR A 161 4.32 8.85 22.12
CA THR A 161 3.91 9.27 20.77
C THR A 161 2.97 8.27 20.12
N ASP A 162 3.20 6.96 20.29
CA ASP A 162 2.31 5.92 19.78
C ASP A 162 0.93 5.97 20.43
N SER A 163 0.89 6.17 21.75
CA SER A 163 -0.38 6.27 22.49
C SER A 163 -1.19 7.51 22.05
N VAL A 164 -0.50 8.63 21.82
CA VAL A 164 -1.11 9.87 21.30
C VAL A 164 -1.60 9.68 19.88
N ALA A 165 -0.79 9.08 18.99
CA ALA A 165 -1.17 8.79 17.60
C ALA A 165 -2.39 7.86 17.53
N ALA A 166 -2.44 6.81 18.34
CA ALA A 166 -3.57 5.90 18.41
C ALA A 166 -4.85 6.58 18.92
N ARG A 167 -4.74 7.53 19.88
CA ARG A 167 -5.87 8.32 20.33
C ARG A 167 -6.33 9.30 19.25
N LEU A 168 -5.40 9.98 18.59
CA LEU A 168 -5.69 10.89 17.49
C LEU A 168 -6.40 10.17 16.34
N LYS A 169 -5.94 8.97 15.96
CA LYS A 169 -6.59 8.13 14.95
C LYS A 169 -8.06 7.88 15.30
N ARG A 170 -8.36 7.52 16.54
CA ARG A 170 -9.75 7.26 16.98
C ARG A 170 -10.63 8.50 16.93
N GLU A 171 -10.11 9.65 17.32
CA GLU A 171 -10.85 10.91 17.27
C GLU A 171 -11.10 11.38 15.82
N LEU A 172 -10.08 11.27 14.96
CA LEU A 172 -10.18 11.65 13.55
C LEU A 172 -11.18 10.78 12.78
N LEU A 173 -11.28 9.48 13.08
CA LEU A 173 -12.28 8.59 12.45
C LEU A 173 -13.73 8.99 12.76
N ASN A 174 -13.97 9.75 13.83
CA ASN A 174 -15.29 10.28 14.18
C ASN A 174 -15.62 11.61 13.47
N VAL A 175 -14.64 12.22 12.77
CA VAL A 175 -14.85 13.49 12.07
C VAL A 175 -15.56 13.22 10.73
N LYS A 176 -16.66 13.96 10.49
CA LYS A 176 -17.39 13.84 9.24
C LYS A 176 -16.52 14.26 8.04
N GLY A 177 -16.41 13.41 7.06
CA GLY A 177 -15.61 13.63 5.85
C GLY A 177 -14.25 12.94 5.87
N VAL A 178 -13.86 12.34 7.00
CA VAL A 178 -12.67 11.47 7.08
C VAL A 178 -13.06 10.05 6.73
N SER A 179 -12.49 9.53 5.66
CA SER A 179 -12.75 8.16 5.19
C SER A 179 -11.81 7.15 5.81
N GLU A 180 -10.56 7.56 6.05
CA GLU A 180 -9.49 6.67 6.50
C GLU A 180 -8.42 7.46 7.27
N VAL A 181 -7.84 6.84 8.31
CA VAL A 181 -6.72 7.41 9.06
C VAL A 181 -5.63 6.36 9.21
N ASN A 182 -4.46 6.64 8.65
CA ASN A 182 -3.30 5.76 8.70
C ASN A 182 -2.22 6.33 9.62
N ILE A 183 -1.59 5.47 10.38
CA ILE A 183 -0.38 5.78 11.14
C ILE A 183 0.78 5.26 10.30
N SER A 184 1.76 6.11 9.99
CA SER A 184 2.92 5.77 9.14
C SER A 184 3.88 4.79 9.82
N ARG A 185 3.83 4.71 11.14
CA ARG A 185 4.68 3.78 11.89
C ARG A 185 4.14 2.35 11.79
N SER A 186 4.98 1.44 11.35
CA SER A 186 4.70 0.01 11.33
C SER A 186 4.94 -0.60 12.71
N ASP A 187 4.23 -1.69 13.01
CA ASP A 187 4.44 -2.48 14.21
C ASP A 187 5.85 -3.11 14.21
N TYR A 188 6.35 -3.46 15.39
CA TYR A 188 7.64 -4.13 15.52
C TYR A 188 7.58 -5.51 14.88
N GLN A 189 8.55 -5.77 13.99
CA GLN A 189 8.70 -7.11 13.41
C GLN A 189 9.53 -7.98 14.34
N PRO A 190 9.06 -9.18 14.69
CA PRO A 190 9.89 -10.13 15.40
C PRO A 190 11.05 -10.58 14.49
N GLU A 191 12.27 -10.56 15.01
CA GLU A 191 13.46 -10.97 14.29
C GLU A 191 14.24 -12.03 15.07
N TYR A 192 14.93 -12.91 14.36
CA TYR A 192 15.90 -13.80 14.97
C TYR A 192 17.27 -13.13 14.96
N GLN A 193 17.79 -12.82 16.14
CA GLN A 193 19.15 -12.33 16.30
C GLN A 193 20.09 -13.51 16.49
N VAL A 194 21.11 -13.59 15.65
CA VAL A 194 22.16 -14.62 15.78
C VAL A 194 23.40 -13.97 16.37
N ASP A 195 23.62 -14.27 17.65
CA ASP A 195 24.79 -13.79 18.36
C ASP A 195 25.92 -14.85 18.32
N PHE A 196 27.02 -14.49 17.68
CA PHE A 196 28.16 -15.37 17.53
C PHE A 196 29.16 -15.17 18.66
N ASP A 197 29.52 -16.25 19.32
CA ASP A 197 30.62 -16.28 20.30
C ASP A 197 31.97 -16.08 19.57
N ARG A 198 32.53 -14.88 19.71
CA ARG A 198 33.76 -14.49 19.01
C ARG A 198 34.97 -15.30 19.45
N GLU A 199 35.06 -15.73 20.71
CA GLU A 199 36.14 -16.54 21.24
C GLU A 199 36.15 -17.92 20.62
N LYS A 200 34.96 -18.55 20.54
CA LYS A 200 34.83 -19.86 19.87
C LYS A 200 35.10 -19.78 18.38
N LEU A 201 34.67 -18.71 17.71
CA LEU A 201 35.01 -18.52 16.30
C LEU A 201 36.52 -18.44 16.10
N ALA A 202 37.24 -17.71 16.95
CA ALA A 202 38.67 -17.57 16.89
C ALA A 202 39.41 -18.92 17.11
N LEU A 203 38.91 -19.75 18.05
CA LEU A 203 39.45 -21.10 18.27
C LEU A 203 39.34 -22.02 17.03
N HIS A 204 38.33 -21.78 16.20
CA HIS A 204 38.18 -22.50 14.93
C HIS A 204 38.76 -21.78 13.73
N GLY A 205 39.53 -20.72 13.91
CA GLY A 205 40.16 -19.93 12.85
C GLY A 205 39.17 -19.15 11.98
N LEU A 206 37.95 -18.91 12.50
CA LEU A 206 36.91 -18.19 11.82
C LEU A 206 36.77 -16.76 12.38
N ASN A 207 36.38 -15.82 11.51
CA ASN A 207 35.95 -14.50 11.93
C ASN A 207 34.46 -14.28 11.77
N LEU A 208 33.93 -13.24 12.39
CA LEU A 208 32.51 -12.91 12.38
C LEU A 208 31.95 -12.72 10.98
N ALA A 209 32.70 -12.06 10.08
CA ALA A 209 32.26 -11.81 8.70
C ALA A 209 32.11 -13.12 7.91
N THR A 210 33.07 -14.03 8.07
CA THR A 210 33.00 -15.35 7.43
C THR A 210 31.83 -16.17 7.92
N ALA A 211 31.61 -16.22 9.25
CA ALA A 211 30.51 -16.95 9.85
C ALA A 211 29.14 -16.37 9.43
N GLY A 212 29.01 -15.03 9.45
CA GLY A 212 27.80 -14.35 9.02
C GLY A 212 27.47 -14.56 7.53
N ASN A 213 28.48 -14.45 6.66
CA ASN A 213 28.31 -14.73 5.23
C ASN A 213 27.93 -16.19 4.97
N TYR A 214 28.52 -17.11 5.70
CA TYR A 214 28.22 -18.52 5.59
C TYR A 214 26.75 -18.82 5.94
N LEU A 215 26.28 -18.25 7.06
CA LEU A 215 24.89 -18.38 7.50
C LEU A 215 23.94 -17.75 6.47
N ARG A 216 24.21 -16.52 6.05
CA ARG A 216 23.40 -15.82 5.04
C ARG A 216 23.24 -16.61 3.75
N ASN A 217 24.37 -17.13 3.23
CA ASN A 217 24.37 -17.87 1.96
C ASN A 217 23.61 -19.19 2.06
N ARG A 218 23.54 -19.80 3.25
CA ARG A 218 22.76 -21.02 3.46
C ARG A 218 21.28 -20.80 3.57
N ILE A 219 20.87 -19.69 4.21
CA ILE A 219 19.47 -19.35 4.40
C ILE A 219 18.90 -18.65 3.17
N ASN A 220 19.50 -17.53 2.77
CA ASN A 220 19.01 -16.74 1.64
C ASN A 220 19.48 -17.27 0.29
N GLY A 221 20.61 -18.00 0.29
CA GLY A 221 21.26 -18.45 -0.92
C GLY A 221 22.29 -17.47 -1.46
N ALA A 222 23.13 -17.98 -2.35
CA ALA A 222 24.10 -17.20 -3.10
C ALA A 222 23.92 -17.47 -4.59
N ILE A 223 24.11 -16.43 -5.41
CA ILE A 223 24.14 -16.60 -6.87
C ILE A 223 25.50 -17.24 -7.20
N ALA A 224 25.47 -18.49 -7.60
CA ALA A 224 26.67 -19.28 -7.89
C ALA A 224 27.17 -19.04 -9.33
N SER A 225 26.25 -18.86 -10.27
CA SER A 225 26.52 -18.71 -11.70
C SER A 225 25.31 -18.12 -12.40
N LYS A 226 25.46 -17.81 -13.68
CA LYS A 226 24.35 -17.41 -14.56
C LYS A 226 24.20 -18.40 -15.69
N TYR A 227 22.96 -18.77 -15.95
CA TYR A 227 22.59 -19.54 -17.14
C TYR A 227 22.21 -18.57 -18.26
N ARG A 228 22.71 -18.80 -19.45
CA ARG A 228 22.44 -17.95 -20.63
C ARG A 228 21.73 -18.75 -21.70
N GLU A 229 20.61 -18.26 -22.15
CA GLU A 229 19.82 -18.86 -23.22
C GLU A 229 19.12 -17.75 -24.02
N ASP A 230 19.17 -17.85 -25.32
CA ASP A 230 18.52 -16.93 -26.30
C ASP A 230 18.79 -15.42 -26.07
N GLY A 231 19.94 -15.07 -25.48
CA GLY A 231 20.33 -13.69 -25.19
C GLY A 231 19.94 -13.20 -23.79
N ASP A 232 19.19 -13.98 -23.04
CA ASP A 232 18.82 -13.71 -21.67
C ASP A 232 19.77 -14.37 -20.66
N GLU A 233 19.93 -13.76 -19.49
CA GLU A 233 20.72 -14.28 -18.38
C GLU A 233 19.82 -14.61 -17.20
N TYR A 234 19.92 -15.84 -16.69
CA TYR A 234 19.18 -16.33 -15.52
C TYR A 234 20.13 -16.64 -14.39
N ASP A 235 19.88 -16.08 -13.20
CA ASP A 235 20.71 -16.33 -12.02
C ASP A 235 20.48 -17.74 -11.47
N ILE A 236 21.56 -18.52 -11.31
CA ILE A 236 21.54 -19.80 -10.61
C ILE A 236 21.80 -19.56 -9.13
N LYS A 237 20.72 -19.55 -8.35
CA LYS A 237 20.77 -19.35 -6.90
C LYS A 237 20.85 -20.68 -6.16
N VAL A 238 21.92 -20.88 -5.41
CA VAL A 238 22.15 -22.06 -4.57
C VAL A 238 21.85 -21.73 -3.12
N ARG A 239 20.98 -22.53 -2.49
CA ARG A 239 20.62 -22.42 -1.07
C ARG A 239 20.27 -23.77 -0.48
N TYR A 240 20.17 -23.88 0.85
CA TYR A 240 19.69 -25.10 1.48
C TYR A 240 18.23 -25.39 1.13
N ALA A 241 17.89 -26.67 1.13
CA ALA A 241 16.51 -27.12 0.99
C ALA A 241 15.63 -26.62 2.17
N PRO A 242 14.32 -26.47 1.96
CA PRO A 242 13.44 -25.86 2.98
C PRO A 242 13.49 -26.53 4.35
N GLU A 243 13.74 -27.83 4.40
CA GLU A 243 13.84 -28.62 5.63
C GLU A 243 15.10 -28.32 6.47
N TYR A 244 16.09 -27.62 5.89
CA TYR A 244 17.36 -27.27 6.56
C TYR A 244 17.56 -25.76 6.79
N ARG A 245 16.49 -24.97 6.69
CA ARG A 245 16.56 -23.51 6.85
C ARG A 245 15.38 -22.91 7.60
#